data_7adcf3f1664b5b31194fd2c7e3361e62
#
_entry.id   7adcf3f1664b5b31194fd2c7e3361e62
#
_cell.length_a   1.000
_cell.length_b   1.000
_cell.length_c   1.000
_cell.angle_alpha   90.00
_cell.angle_beta   90.00
_cell.angle_gamma   90.00
#
_symmetry.space_group_name_H-M   'P 1'
#
loop_
_entity.id
_entity.type
_entity.pdbx_description
1 polymer ?
#
loop_
_entity_poly.entity_id
_entity_poly.type
_entity_poly.pdbx_seq_one_letter_code
_entity_poly.pdbx_strand_id
1 'polypeptide(L)'
;MTAVLFDFSGTLCRTESTESWLRATLAATGTRMEEPRLVEAAAALEVAGALPGGAEPTTVPEELAAAWDERDLDATSHRAAYTGLSRQVPLPADALHDALYDRAVTPAAWTPYPDAGQVLEELCRRGIAVGIVSNIGWDLRPVFRRYGLDTYVDAYVLSYEHGVRKPDPRLFAAACAELGVEPGHTLMVGDSRAADGGAAALGCQVHFVDNLPVHERPDALLPVLDLATNAELPPV
;
A
#
# COMPACT_ATOMS: atom_id res chain seq x y z
N MET A 1 18.90 -8.50 -12.43
CA MET A 1 18.12 -9.05 -11.31
C MET A 1 17.33 -10.26 -11.74
N THR A 2 17.03 -11.17 -10.81
CA THR A 2 16.13 -12.31 -11.06
C THR A 2 14.72 -12.01 -10.57
N ALA A 3 14.57 -11.06 -9.64
CA ALA A 3 13.26 -10.63 -9.15
C ALA A 3 13.23 -9.13 -8.79
N VAL A 4 12.01 -8.58 -8.82
CA VAL A 4 11.68 -7.26 -8.28
C VAL A 4 10.55 -7.41 -7.27
N LEU A 5 10.76 -6.91 -6.07
CA LEU A 5 9.75 -6.78 -5.03
C LEU A 5 9.20 -5.36 -5.05
N PHE A 6 7.91 -5.21 -5.02
CA PHE A 6 7.25 -3.91 -4.95
C PHE A 6 6.46 -3.77 -3.65
N ASP A 7 6.54 -2.60 -3.04
CA ASP A 7 5.50 -2.18 -2.12
C ASP A 7 4.21 -1.81 -2.89
N PHE A 8 3.09 -1.77 -2.19
CA PHE A 8 1.78 -1.51 -2.77
C PHE A 8 1.37 -0.03 -2.69
N SER A 9 1.18 0.47 -1.46
CA SER A 9 0.61 1.81 -1.22
C SER A 9 1.66 2.89 -1.40
N GLY A 10 1.42 3.87 -2.28
CA GLY A 10 2.41 4.90 -2.59
C GLY A 10 3.46 4.47 -3.61
N THR A 11 3.52 3.17 -3.94
CA THR A 11 4.49 2.60 -4.91
C THR A 11 3.81 2.15 -6.20
N LEU A 12 2.99 1.13 -6.19
CA LEU A 12 2.24 0.65 -7.36
C LEU A 12 0.85 1.27 -7.47
N CYS A 13 0.21 1.51 -6.34
CA CYS A 13 -1.14 2.08 -6.26
C CYS A 13 -1.20 3.20 -5.24
N ARG A 14 -2.15 4.10 -5.44
CA ARG A 14 -2.47 5.15 -4.48
C ARG A 14 -3.93 5.09 -4.10
N THR A 15 -4.22 5.33 -2.82
CA THR A 15 -5.60 5.50 -2.34
C THR A 15 -6.19 6.81 -2.86
N GLU A 16 -7.51 6.87 -2.97
CA GLU A 16 -8.22 8.10 -3.34
C GLU A 16 -8.02 9.20 -2.27
N SER A 17 -8.34 10.45 -2.61
CA SER A 17 -8.28 11.54 -1.62
C SER A 17 -9.34 11.35 -0.53
N THR A 18 -9.08 11.86 0.67
CA THR A 18 -10.00 11.79 1.81
C THR A 18 -11.38 12.39 1.47
N GLU A 19 -11.40 13.45 0.67
CA GLU A 19 -12.64 14.06 0.19
C GLU A 19 -13.41 13.12 -0.76
N SER A 20 -12.73 12.51 -1.75
CA SER A 20 -13.34 11.52 -2.67
C SER A 20 -13.90 10.33 -1.90
N TRP A 21 -13.13 9.80 -0.97
CA TRP A 21 -13.50 8.70 -0.10
C TRP A 21 -14.76 8.98 0.72
N LEU A 22 -14.84 10.15 1.37
CA LEU A 22 -16.01 10.57 2.12
C LEU A 22 -17.22 10.75 1.21
N ARG A 23 -17.08 11.46 0.07
CA ARG A 23 -18.16 11.66 -0.92
C ARG A 23 -18.74 10.34 -1.41
N ALA A 24 -17.88 9.42 -1.80
CA ALA A 24 -18.30 8.13 -2.31
C ALA A 24 -19.00 7.29 -1.25
N THR A 25 -18.55 7.34 0.01
CA THR A 25 -19.21 6.66 1.14
C THR A 25 -20.58 7.26 1.43
N LEU A 26 -20.71 8.58 1.46
CA LEU A 26 -21.98 9.27 1.63
C LEU A 26 -22.97 8.89 0.51
N ALA A 27 -22.51 8.86 -0.73
CA ALA A 27 -23.35 8.46 -1.87
C ALA A 27 -23.80 7.00 -1.75
N ALA A 28 -22.92 6.08 -1.40
CA ALA A 28 -23.22 4.65 -1.25
C ALA A 28 -24.21 4.37 -0.10
N THR A 29 -24.14 5.16 0.98
CA THR A 29 -25.04 5.02 2.14
C THR A 29 -26.33 5.84 2.02
N GLY A 30 -26.49 6.64 0.97
CA GLY A 30 -27.62 7.56 0.80
C GLY A 30 -27.64 8.70 1.85
N THR A 31 -26.54 8.93 2.54
CA THR A 31 -26.43 9.97 3.56
C THR A 31 -26.12 11.32 2.91
N ARG A 32 -26.83 12.37 3.31
CA ARG A 32 -26.61 13.74 2.82
C ARG A 32 -25.75 14.52 3.79
N MET A 33 -24.85 15.30 3.24
CA MET A 33 -24.02 16.26 3.97
C MET A 33 -23.87 17.53 3.11
N GLU A 34 -24.01 18.71 3.73
CA GLU A 34 -23.81 19.98 3.05
C GLU A 34 -22.34 20.15 2.69
N GLU A 35 -22.07 20.78 1.53
CA GLU A 35 -20.74 20.91 0.96
C GLU A 35 -19.68 21.48 1.91
N PRO A 36 -19.95 22.59 2.65
CA PRO A 36 -18.95 23.13 3.59
C PRO A 36 -18.61 22.14 4.70
N ARG A 37 -19.59 21.42 5.22
CA ARG A 37 -19.37 20.40 6.28
C ARG A 37 -18.61 19.17 5.75
N LEU A 38 -18.82 18.81 4.49
CA LEU A 38 -18.11 17.71 3.86
C LEU A 38 -16.61 18.03 3.76
N VAL A 39 -16.28 19.23 3.27
CA VAL A 39 -14.87 19.67 3.16
C VAL A 39 -14.21 19.73 4.54
N GLU A 40 -14.88 20.28 5.55
CA GLU A 40 -14.39 20.31 6.92
C GLU A 40 -14.17 18.89 7.50
N ALA A 41 -15.14 18.00 7.31
CA ALA A 41 -15.05 16.62 7.79
C ALA A 41 -13.94 15.84 7.06
N ALA A 42 -13.78 16.02 5.76
CA ALA A 42 -12.70 15.40 5.00
C ALA A 42 -11.32 15.85 5.50
N ALA A 43 -11.13 17.15 5.71
CA ALA A 43 -9.89 17.68 6.28
C ALA A 43 -9.62 17.14 7.69
N ALA A 44 -10.66 17.04 8.54
CA ALA A 44 -10.53 16.48 9.87
C ALA A 44 -10.19 14.97 9.84
N LEU A 45 -10.80 14.19 8.94
CA LEU A 45 -10.48 12.77 8.73
C LEU A 45 -9.04 12.57 8.23
N GLU A 46 -8.55 13.47 7.40
CA GLU A 46 -7.15 13.43 6.92
C GLU A 46 -6.17 13.69 8.07
N VAL A 47 -6.41 14.72 8.90
CA VAL A 47 -5.60 15.02 10.10
C VAL A 47 -5.63 13.86 11.10
N ALA A 48 -6.80 13.21 11.24
CA ALA A 48 -6.95 12.03 12.09
C ALA A 48 -6.25 10.77 11.51
N GLY A 49 -5.78 10.79 10.25
CA GLY A 49 -5.19 9.62 9.61
C GLY A 49 -6.16 8.46 9.40
N ALA A 50 -7.45 8.77 9.19
CA ALA A 50 -8.53 7.78 9.20
C ALA A 50 -8.62 6.94 7.91
N LEU A 51 -7.95 7.36 6.83
CA LEU A 51 -7.96 6.66 5.55
C LEU A 51 -6.73 5.74 5.43
N PRO A 52 -6.92 4.41 5.33
CA PRO A 52 -5.82 3.48 5.05
C PRO A 52 -5.04 3.85 3.78
N GLY A 53 -3.72 3.95 3.86
CA GLY A 53 -2.85 4.41 2.77
C GLY A 53 -2.88 5.92 2.50
N GLY A 54 -3.61 6.68 3.31
CA GLY A 54 -3.63 8.15 3.31
C GLY A 54 -2.55 8.76 4.20
N ALA A 55 -2.86 9.95 4.75
CA ALA A 55 -1.97 10.63 5.69
C ALA A 55 -1.83 9.85 7.00
N GLU A 56 -0.64 9.89 7.61
CA GLU A 56 -0.43 9.37 8.96
C GLU A 56 -1.16 10.26 9.98
N PRO A 57 -1.73 9.69 11.06
CA PRO A 57 -2.40 10.47 12.10
C PRO A 57 -1.43 11.40 12.81
N THR A 58 -1.84 12.64 13.03
CA THR A 58 -1.06 13.59 13.82
C THR A 58 -0.90 13.13 15.27
N THR A 59 -1.93 12.46 15.80
CA THR A 59 -1.92 11.89 17.14
C THR A 59 -2.78 10.64 17.17
N VAL A 60 -2.25 9.57 17.74
CA VAL A 60 -3.01 8.34 18.01
C VAL A 60 -3.51 8.40 19.46
N PRO A 61 -4.84 8.33 19.72
CA PRO A 61 -5.38 8.23 21.07
C PRO A 61 -4.83 7.03 21.82
N GLU A 62 -4.66 7.18 23.13
CA GLU A 62 -4.10 6.10 23.98
C GLU A 62 -4.90 4.79 23.90
N GLU A 63 -6.22 4.88 23.83
CA GLU A 63 -7.12 3.75 23.67
C GLU A 63 -6.99 3.02 22.33
N LEU A 64 -6.42 3.66 21.30
CA LEU A 64 -6.18 3.08 19.99
C LEU A 64 -4.72 2.63 19.78
N ALA A 65 -3.82 2.96 20.70
CA ALA A 65 -2.38 2.73 20.51
C ALA A 65 -2.05 1.26 20.21
N ALA A 66 -2.62 0.31 20.94
CA ALA A 66 -2.40 -1.11 20.69
C ALA A 66 -2.90 -1.56 19.30
N ALA A 67 -4.13 -1.15 18.93
CA ALA A 67 -4.68 -1.47 17.60
C ALA A 67 -3.87 -0.82 16.49
N TRP A 68 -3.39 0.42 16.71
CA TRP A 68 -2.54 1.13 15.76
C TRP A 68 -1.19 0.43 15.55
N ASP A 69 -0.56 -0.03 16.61
CA ASP A 69 0.72 -0.74 16.54
C ASP A 69 0.59 -2.10 15.83
N GLU A 70 -0.56 -2.77 15.95
CA GLU A 70 -0.81 -4.08 15.34
C GLU A 70 -1.57 -4.02 14.02
N ARG A 71 -1.96 -2.83 13.53
CA ARG A 71 -2.84 -2.65 12.36
C ARG A 71 -2.39 -3.39 11.10
N ASP A 72 -1.09 -3.51 10.90
CA ASP A 72 -0.52 -4.17 9.73
C ASP A 72 -0.21 -5.67 9.99
N LEU A 73 -0.51 -6.19 11.17
CA LEU A 73 -0.26 -7.58 11.57
C LEU A 73 -1.55 -8.39 11.73
N ASP A 74 -2.68 -7.71 11.88
CA ASP A 74 -3.99 -8.35 12.10
C ASP A 74 -5.13 -7.51 11.50
N ALA A 75 -6.04 -8.17 10.79
CA ALA A 75 -7.16 -7.51 10.12
C ALA A 75 -8.17 -6.87 11.10
N THR A 76 -8.32 -7.45 12.30
CA THR A 76 -9.20 -6.90 13.34
C THR A 76 -8.62 -5.61 13.90
N SER A 77 -7.33 -5.63 14.21
CA SER A 77 -6.58 -4.46 14.69
C SER A 77 -6.55 -3.36 13.63
N HIS A 78 -6.36 -3.70 12.35
CA HIS A 78 -6.44 -2.76 11.24
C HIS A 78 -7.80 -2.05 11.20
N ARG A 79 -8.90 -2.81 11.22
CA ARG A 79 -10.25 -2.24 11.24
C ARG A 79 -10.47 -1.37 12.49
N ALA A 80 -10.10 -1.87 13.66
CA ALA A 80 -10.28 -1.14 14.93
C ALA A 80 -9.52 0.19 14.95
N ALA A 81 -8.27 0.21 14.48
CA ALA A 81 -7.45 1.41 14.41
C ALA A 81 -8.10 2.47 13.51
N TYR A 82 -8.37 2.15 12.25
CA TYR A 82 -8.87 3.13 11.29
C TYR A 82 -10.32 3.56 11.56
N THR A 83 -11.21 2.67 12.00
CA THR A 83 -12.56 3.06 12.44
C THR A 83 -12.52 3.89 13.72
N GLY A 84 -11.62 3.57 14.65
CA GLY A 84 -11.40 4.36 15.87
C GLY A 84 -10.90 5.78 15.57
N LEU A 85 -9.94 5.91 14.66
CA LEU A 85 -9.46 7.23 14.20
C LEU A 85 -10.58 8.03 13.52
N SER A 86 -11.37 7.40 12.66
CA SER A 86 -12.49 8.09 12.00
C SER A 86 -13.57 8.58 12.99
N ARG A 87 -13.80 7.85 14.11
CA ARG A 87 -14.76 8.23 15.15
C ARG A 87 -14.39 9.49 15.94
N GLN A 88 -13.16 9.97 15.79
CA GLN A 88 -12.77 11.28 16.35
C GLN A 88 -13.41 12.45 15.59
N VAL A 89 -13.92 12.21 14.38
CA VAL A 89 -14.56 13.21 13.53
C VAL A 89 -16.08 13.02 13.59
N PRO A 90 -16.86 14.06 14.03
CA PRO A 90 -18.31 13.97 14.06
C PRO A 90 -18.91 13.81 12.65
N LEU A 91 -19.57 12.69 12.40
CA LEU A 91 -20.30 12.40 11.15
C LEU A 91 -21.81 12.30 11.41
N PRO A 92 -22.68 12.46 10.38
CA PRO A 92 -24.14 12.44 10.53
C PRO A 92 -24.71 11.14 11.10
N ALA A 93 -24.02 10.02 10.97
CA ALA A 93 -24.41 8.73 11.50
C ALA A 93 -23.19 7.89 11.89
N ASP A 94 -23.27 7.18 13.00
CA ASP A 94 -22.16 6.35 13.49
C ASP A 94 -21.79 5.22 12.49
N ALA A 95 -22.77 4.67 11.79
CA ALA A 95 -22.55 3.65 10.76
C ALA A 95 -21.64 4.10 9.59
N LEU A 96 -21.45 5.40 9.41
CA LEU A 96 -20.54 5.92 8.37
C LEU A 96 -19.08 5.56 8.65
N HIS A 97 -18.65 5.43 9.90
CA HIS A 97 -17.27 5.07 10.24
C HIS A 97 -16.91 3.67 9.74
N ASP A 98 -17.83 2.71 9.90
CA ASP A 98 -17.66 1.37 9.35
C ASP A 98 -17.74 1.37 7.81
N ALA A 99 -18.67 2.13 7.22
CA ALA A 99 -18.80 2.25 5.78
C ALA A 99 -17.57 2.91 5.12
N LEU A 100 -16.94 3.87 5.79
CA LEU A 100 -15.68 4.48 5.36
C LEU A 100 -14.57 3.42 5.30
N TYR A 101 -14.42 2.62 6.36
CA TYR A 101 -13.44 1.55 6.36
C TYR A 101 -13.71 0.51 5.27
N ASP A 102 -14.96 0.04 5.16
CA ASP A 102 -15.35 -0.94 4.15
C ASP A 102 -15.04 -0.45 2.73
N ARG A 103 -15.24 0.84 2.45
CA ARG A 103 -14.85 1.42 1.16
C ARG A 103 -13.33 1.43 0.96
N ALA A 104 -12.55 1.84 1.97
CA ALA A 104 -11.09 1.97 1.86
C ALA A 104 -10.41 0.65 1.47
N VAL A 105 -10.94 -0.48 1.90
CA VAL A 105 -10.40 -1.81 1.58
C VAL A 105 -10.98 -2.42 0.29
N THR A 106 -11.75 -1.64 -0.50
CA THR A 106 -12.26 -2.09 -1.80
C THR A 106 -11.36 -1.65 -2.96
N PRO A 107 -11.37 -2.36 -4.07
CA PRO A 107 -10.63 -1.95 -5.28
C PRO A 107 -10.99 -0.55 -5.80
N ALA A 108 -12.20 -0.06 -5.50
CA ALA A 108 -12.66 1.24 -5.98
C ALA A 108 -11.99 2.44 -5.30
N ALA A 109 -11.36 2.22 -4.14
CA ALA A 109 -10.61 3.25 -3.41
C ALA A 109 -9.16 3.43 -3.90
N TRP A 110 -8.68 2.55 -4.77
CA TRP A 110 -7.28 2.50 -5.19
C TRP A 110 -7.13 2.73 -6.69
N THR A 111 -6.08 3.45 -7.07
CA THR A 111 -5.75 3.73 -8.46
C THR A 111 -4.29 3.38 -8.69
N PRO A 112 -3.95 2.52 -9.68
CA PRO A 112 -2.57 2.26 -10.06
C PRO A 112 -1.91 3.53 -10.60
N TYR A 113 -0.60 3.67 -10.37
CA TYR A 113 0.17 4.69 -11.07
C TYR A 113 0.22 4.39 -12.58
N PRO A 114 0.33 5.41 -13.43
CA PRO A 114 0.16 5.27 -14.87
C PRO A 114 1.11 4.26 -15.52
N ASP A 115 2.33 4.14 -15.00
CA ASP A 115 3.39 3.27 -15.50
C ASP A 115 3.43 1.87 -14.83
N ALA A 116 2.63 1.64 -13.77
CA ALA A 116 2.66 0.38 -13.01
C ALA A 116 2.37 -0.84 -13.91
N GLY A 117 1.30 -0.79 -14.70
CA GLY A 117 0.94 -1.90 -15.59
C GLY A 117 2.03 -2.21 -16.63
N GLN A 118 2.56 -1.16 -17.29
CA GLN A 118 3.62 -1.31 -18.29
C GLN A 118 4.90 -1.91 -17.69
N VAL A 119 5.28 -1.49 -16.47
CA VAL A 119 6.49 -1.99 -15.81
C VAL A 119 6.34 -3.45 -15.40
N LEU A 120 5.21 -3.82 -14.80
CA LEU A 120 4.94 -5.21 -14.40
C LEU A 120 4.89 -6.14 -15.61
N GLU A 121 4.20 -5.74 -16.69
CA GLU A 121 4.14 -6.51 -17.94
C GLU A 121 5.53 -6.72 -18.54
N GLU A 122 6.35 -5.69 -18.60
CA GLU A 122 7.68 -5.75 -19.18
C GLU A 122 8.64 -6.61 -18.34
N LEU A 123 8.56 -6.56 -17.00
CA LEU A 123 9.32 -7.45 -16.11
C LEU A 123 8.94 -8.92 -16.37
N CYS A 124 7.65 -9.22 -16.41
CA CYS A 124 7.14 -10.56 -16.75
C CYS A 124 7.65 -11.02 -18.12
N ARG A 125 7.60 -10.18 -19.15
CA ARG A 125 8.10 -10.47 -20.50
C ARG A 125 9.60 -10.77 -20.52
N ARG A 126 10.38 -10.17 -19.61
CA ARG A 126 11.83 -10.43 -19.44
C ARG A 126 12.12 -11.68 -18.60
N GLY A 127 11.11 -12.35 -18.06
CA GLY A 127 11.27 -13.49 -17.17
C GLY A 127 11.82 -13.11 -15.79
N ILE A 128 11.61 -11.85 -15.36
CA ILE A 128 11.98 -11.35 -14.05
C ILE A 128 10.76 -11.52 -13.14
N ALA A 129 10.93 -12.27 -12.04
CA ALA A 129 9.85 -12.56 -11.11
C ALA A 129 9.40 -11.28 -10.36
N VAL A 130 8.11 -11.16 -10.11
CA VAL A 130 7.50 -10.02 -9.43
C VAL A 130 6.84 -10.45 -8.12
N GLY A 131 7.26 -9.87 -7.00
CA GLY A 131 6.63 -10.04 -5.69
C GLY A 131 6.05 -8.74 -5.17
N ILE A 132 4.92 -8.83 -4.47
CA ILE A 132 4.34 -7.70 -3.72
C ILE A 132 4.63 -7.91 -2.24
N VAL A 133 5.30 -6.94 -1.58
CA VAL A 133 5.66 -7.00 -0.16
C VAL A 133 5.08 -5.77 0.54
N SER A 134 4.00 -5.93 1.29
CA SER A 134 3.27 -4.80 1.85
C SER A 134 2.98 -4.94 3.34
N ASN A 135 3.15 -3.84 4.08
CA ASN A 135 2.62 -3.69 5.43
C ASN A 135 1.13 -3.34 5.30
N ILE A 136 0.27 -4.31 5.59
CA ILE A 136 -1.17 -4.18 5.34
C ILE A 136 -1.96 -5.17 6.20
N GLY A 137 -3.14 -4.78 6.65
CA GLY A 137 -4.03 -5.63 7.45
C GLY A 137 -5.24 -6.19 6.68
N TRP A 138 -5.21 -6.21 5.34
CA TRP A 138 -6.32 -6.72 4.51
C TRP A 138 -5.80 -7.29 3.18
N ASP A 139 -6.63 -8.10 2.48
CA ASP A 139 -6.28 -8.71 1.19
C ASP A 139 -6.36 -7.70 0.03
N LEU A 140 -5.20 -7.28 -0.46
CA LEU A 140 -5.09 -6.34 -1.59
C LEU A 140 -5.20 -6.99 -2.98
N ARG A 141 -5.19 -8.32 -3.09
CA ARG A 141 -5.26 -9.05 -4.38
C ARG A 141 -6.48 -8.66 -5.22
N PRO A 142 -7.68 -8.35 -4.64
CA PRO A 142 -8.81 -7.82 -5.42
C PRO A 142 -8.51 -6.52 -6.17
N VAL A 143 -7.62 -5.66 -5.66
CA VAL A 143 -7.20 -4.44 -6.36
C VAL A 143 -6.44 -4.81 -7.62
N PHE A 144 -5.46 -5.70 -7.53
CA PHE A 144 -4.69 -6.16 -8.69
C PHE A 144 -5.60 -6.81 -9.74
N ARG A 145 -6.52 -7.70 -9.33
CA ARG A 145 -7.49 -8.33 -10.25
C ARG A 145 -8.38 -7.30 -10.97
N ARG A 146 -8.82 -6.26 -10.29
CA ARG A 146 -9.66 -5.23 -10.92
C ARG A 146 -8.96 -4.54 -12.09
N TYR A 147 -7.65 -4.37 -11.99
CA TYR A 147 -6.85 -3.66 -13.00
C TYR A 147 -6.08 -4.62 -13.93
N GLY A 148 -6.28 -5.94 -13.80
CA GLY A 148 -5.60 -6.94 -14.62
C GLY A 148 -4.11 -7.06 -14.35
N LEU A 149 -3.65 -6.55 -13.19
CA LEU A 149 -2.23 -6.57 -12.79
C LEU A 149 -1.81 -7.87 -12.12
N ASP A 150 -2.77 -8.66 -11.62
CA ASP A 150 -2.56 -9.92 -10.93
C ASP A 150 -1.88 -10.98 -11.81
N THR A 151 -2.04 -10.88 -13.14
CA THR A 151 -1.41 -11.78 -14.11
C THR A 151 0.11 -11.61 -14.21
N TYR A 152 0.66 -10.51 -13.68
CA TYR A 152 2.09 -10.20 -13.70
C TYR A 152 2.77 -10.41 -12.35
N VAL A 153 2.04 -10.86 -11.32
CA VAL A 153 2.54 -11.02 -9.96
C VAL A 153 2.67 -12.49 -9.61
N ASP A 154 3.89 -12.92 -9.24
CA ASP A 154 4.22 -14.30 -8.90
C ASP A 154 4.00 -14.60 -7.41
N ALA A 155 4.16 -13.59 -6.51
CA ALA A 155 3.99 -13.77 -5.07
C ALA A 155 3.37 -12.53 -4.39
N TYR A 156 2.56 -12.77 -3.34
CA TYR A 156 2.02 -11.74 -2.45
C TYR A 156 2.42 -12.03 -1.02
N VAL A 157 3.29 -11.23 -0.45
CA VAL A 157 3.80 -11.36 0.92
C VAL A 157 3.25 -10.21 1.75
N LEU A 158 2.13 -10.45 2.40
CA LEU A 158 1.36 -9.46 3.13
C LEU A 158 1.61 -9.62 4.64
N SER A 159 1.95 -8.54 5.32
CA SER A 159 2.41 -8.60 6.72
C SER A 159 1.41 -9.29 7.65
N TYR A 160 0.09 -9.09 7.46
CA TYR A 160 -0.93 -9.73 8.29
C TYR A 160 -1.02 -11.25 8.10
N GLU A 161 -0.59 -11.79 6.96
CA GLU A 161 -0.54 -13.23 6.70
C GLU A 161 0.71 -13.87 7.31
N HIS A 162 1.80 -13.09 7.45
CA HIS A 162 3.10 -13.55 7.95
C HIS A 162 3.37 -13.24 9.42
N GLY A 163 2.55 -12.38 10.06
CA GLY A 163 2.75 -11.95 11.45
C GLY A 163 4.01 -11.13 11.67
N VAL A 164 4.58 -10.56 10.61
CA VAL A 164 5.75 -9.67 10.63
C VAL A 164 5.60 -8.57 9.59
N ARG A 165 6.15 -7.39 9.86
CA ARG A 165 6.06 -6.22 8.97
C ARG A 165 7.44 -5.66 8.62
N LYS A 166 7.56 -5.00 7.47
CA LYS A 166 8.73 -4.19 7.12
C LYS A 166 8.99 -3.14 8.23
N PRO A 167 10.22 -2.86 8.65
CA PRO A 167 11.48 -3.24 7.99
C PRO A 167 12.07 -4.59 8.43
N ASP A 168 11.33 -5.46 9.12
CA ASP A 168 11.85 -6.75 9.58
C ASP A 168 12.32 -7.57 8.36
N PRO A 169 13.59 -8.01 8.32
CA PRO A 169 14.15 -8.75 7.19
C PRO A 169 13.44 -10.07 6.91
N ARG A 170 12.72 -10.64 7.89
CA ARG A 170 11.99 -11.90 7.71
C ARG A 170 10.89 -11.79 6.66
N LEU A 171 10.24 -10.63 6.51
CA LEU A 171 9.20 -10.44 5.49
C LEU A 171 9.80 -10.46 4.07
N PHE A 172 10.93 -9.81 3.87
CA PHE A 172 11.63 -9.84 2.58
C PHE A 172 12.22 -11.21 2.28
N ALA A 173 12.74 -11.92 3.31
CA ALA A 173 13.22 -13.28 3.17
C ALA A 173 12.10 -14.24 2.74
N ALA A 174 10.90 -14.09 3.28
CA ALA A 174 9.73 -14.85 2.84
C ALA A 174 9.43 -14.60 1.36
N ALA A 175 9.48 -13.34 0.90
CA ALA A 175 9.25 -13.01 -0.50
C ALA A 175 10.31 -13.64 -1.44
N CYS A 176 11.58 -13.55 -1.08
CA CYS A 176 12.64 -14.20 -1.84
C CYS A 176 12.46 -15.73 -1.88
N ALA A 177 12.06 -16.34 -0.77
CA ALA A 177 11.82 -17.79 -0.69
C ALA A 177 10.62 -18.22 -1.54
N GLU A 178 9.50 -17.48 -1.52
CA GLU A 178 8.32 -17.77 -2.36
C GLU A 178 8.64 -17.67 -3.85
N LEU A 179 9.47 -16.69 -4.24
CA LEU A 179 9.91 -16.52 -5.62
C LEU A 179 11.07 -17.48 -6.02
N GLY A 180 11.69 -18.18 -5.06
CA GLY A 180 12.85 -19.05 -5.32
C GLY A 180 14.10 -18.28 -5.77
N VAL A 181 14.32 -17.06 -5.24
CA VAL A 181 15.40 -16.15 -5.64
C VAL A 181 16.32 -15.81 -4.49
N GLU A 182 17.57 -15.46 -4.82
CA GLU A 182 18.54 -14.96 -3.83
C GLU A 182 18.35 -13.46 -3.58
N PRO A 183 18.42 -12.99 -2.32
CA PRO A 183 18.30 -11.56 -1.99
C PRO A 183 19.27 -10.66 -2.76
N GLY A 184 20.53 -11.08 -2.95
CA GLY A 184 21.55 -10.31 -3.69
C GLY A 184 21.21 -10.10 -5.17
N HIS A 185 20.26 -10.86 -5.73
CA HIS A 185 19.77 -10.71 -7.10
C HIS A 185 18.35 -10.12 -7.16
N THR A 186 17.91 -9.51 -6.08
CA THR A 186 16.55 -8.97 -5.92
C THR A 186 16.61 -7.45 -5.71
N LEU A 187 15.72 -6.74 -6.38
CA LEU A 187 15.50 -5.30 -6.20
C LEU A 187 14.21 -5.08 -5.43
N MET A 188 14.26 -4.34 -4.31
CA MET A 188 13.08 -3.81 -3.63
C MET A 188 12.77 -2.40 -4.12
N VAL A 189 11.54 -2.16 -4.51
CA VAL A 189 11.01 -0.85 -4.93
C VAL A 189 9.91 -0.43 -3.96
N GLY A 190 10.06 0.74 -3.35
CA GLY A 190 9.09 1.24 -2.37
C GLY A 190 9.16 2.74 -2.18
N ASP A 191 8.22 3.33 -1.42
CA ASP A 191 8.18 4.75 -1.11
C ASP A 191 8.70 5.08 0.31
N SER A 192 8.73 4.08 1.20
CA SER A 192 9.11 4.27 2.60
C SER A 192 10.55 3.84 2.88
N ARG A 193 11.45 4.83 3.08
CA ARG A 193 12.83 4.53 3.48
C ARG A 193 12.91 3.75 4.79
N ALA A 194 12.01 4.02 5.73
CA ALA A 194 11.98 3.36 7.03
C ALA A 194 11.49 1.90 6.94
N ALA A 195 10.54 1.60 6.07
CA ALA A 195 9.98 0.26 5.91
C ALA A 195 10.74 -0.53 4.81
N ASP A 196 10.77 -0.03 3.57
CA ASP A 196 11.29 -0.76 2.41
C ASP A 196 12.82 -0.87 2.42
N GLY A 197 13.49 0.12 3.03
CA GLY A 197 14.95 0.12 3.23
C GLY A 197 15.47 -1.10 4.02
N GLY A 198 14.60 -1.77 4.79
CA GLY A 198 14.94 -2.99 5.52
C GLY A 198 15.41 -4.15 4.63
N ALA A 199 15.02 -4.16 3.35
CA ALA A 199 15.46 -5.15 2.38
C ALA A 199 16.99 -5.18 2.18
N ALA A 200 17.65 -4.03 2.35
CA ALA A 200 19.11 -3.93 2.25
C ALA A 200 19.85 -4.78 3.29
N ALA A 201 19.24 -5.06 4.45
CA ALA A 201 19.83 -5.92 5.48
C ALA A 201 20.01 -7.38 5.02
N LEU A 202 19.27 -7.81 3.98
CA LEU A 202 19.41 -9.12 3.33
C LEU A 202 20.33 -9.10 2.13
N GLY A 203 20.83 -7.92 1.72
CA GLY A 203 21.62 -7.74 0.51
C GLY A 203 20.80 -7.43 -0.75
N CYS A 204 19.49 -7.19 -0.64
CA CYS A 204 18.69 -6.70 -1.76
C CYS A 204 19.16 -5.29 -2.15
N GLN A 205 19.11 -4.97 -3.45
CA GLN A 205 19.16 -3.57 -3.87
C GLN A 205 17.84 -2.89 -3.53
N VAL A 206 17.86 -1.58 -3.29
CA VAL A 206 16.66 -0.81 -2.96
C VAL A 206 16.58 0.43 -3.84
N HIS A 207 15.40 0.64 -4.43
CA HIS A 207 15.06 1.84 -5.18
C HIS A 207 13.84 2.51 -4.57
N PHE A 208 13.91 3.83 -4.38
CA PHE A 208 12.81 4.60 -3.79
C PHE A 208 12.12 5.45 -4.83
N VAL A 209 10.80 5.47 -4.76
CA VAL A 209 9.91 6.36 -5.51
C VAL A 209 9.21 7.31 -4.56
N ASP A 210 8.77 8.46 -5.06
CA ASP A 210 8.04 9.41 -4.23
C ASP A 210 6.54 9.08 -4.19
N ASN A 211 5.92 9.19 -3.01
CA ASN A 211 4.49 9.02 -2.82
C ASN A 211 3.74 10.32 -3.17
N LEU A 212 3.66 10.62 -4.46
CA LEU A 212 2.98 11.79 -5.00
C LEU A 212 1.56 11.45 -5.50
N PRO A 213 0.69 12.43 -5.69
CA PRO A 213 -0.57 12.26 -6.41
C PRO A 213 -0.34 11.58 -7.78
N VAL A 214 -1.29 10.74 -8.21
CA VAL A 214 -1.15 9.94 -9.44
C VAL A 214 -0.79 10.79 -10.67
N HIS A 215 -1.39 12.00 -10.78
CA HIS A 215 -1.14 12.91 -11.91
C HIS A 215 0.22 13.63 -11.85
N GLU A 216 0.91 13.60 -10.71
CA GLU A 216 2.23 14.19 -10.50
C GLU A 216 3.37 13.15 -10.65
N ARG A 217 3.01 11.87 -10.80
CA ARG A 217 3.99 10.76 -10.90
C ARG A 217 3.66 9.83 -12.09
N PRO A 218 3.83 10.29 -13.33
CA PRO A 218 3.43 9.54 -14.51
C PRO A 218 4.36 8.37 -14.88
N ASP A 219 5.65 8.41 -14.47
CA ASP A 219 6.72 7.57 -15.03
C ASP A 219 7.85 7.18 -14.06
N ALA A 220 7.60 7.28 -12.73
CA ALA A 220 8.64 7.04 -11.72
C ALA A 220 9.06 5.57 -11.57
N LEU A 221 8.27 4.63 -12.08
CA LEU A 221 8.59 3.20 -12.07
C LEU A 221 9.39 2.76 -13.32
N LEU A 222 9.37 3.53 -14.41
CA LEU A 222 10.12 3.18 -15.63
C LEU A 222 11.61 2.90 -15.40
N PRO A 223 12.34 3.66 -14.54
CA PRO A 223 13.75 3.37 -14.23
C PRO A 223 14.00 1.98 -13.64
N VAL A 224 13.00 1.35 -13.03
CA VAL A 224 13.10 -0.03 -12.49
C VAL A 224 13.48 -1.03 -13.57
N LEU A 225 13.03 -0.82 -14.81
CA LEU A 225 13.33 -1.70 -15.94
C LEU A 225 14.83 -1.72 -16.28
N ASP A 226 15.50 -0.59 -16.14
CA ASP A 226 16.96 -0.49 -16.39
C ASP A 226 17.72 -1.05 -15.18
N LEU A 227 17.31 -0.74 -13.97
CA LEU A 227 17.90 -1.28 -12.74
C LEU A 227 17.81 -2.80 -12.68
N ALA A 228 16.69 -3.36 -13.10
CA ALA A 228 16.49 -4.81 -13.13
C ALA A 228 17.38 -5.52 -14.15
N THR A 229 17.81 -4.83 -15.21
CA THR A 229 18.64 -5.38 -16.29
C THR A 229 20.14 -5.19 -16.03
N ASN A 230 20.55 -4.03 -15.49
CA ASN A 230 21.95 -3.61 -15.40
C ASN A 230 22.68 -4.10 -14.14
N ALA A 231 22.05 -4.89 -13.30
CA ALA A 231 22.77 -5.53 -12.20
C ALA A 231 23.77 -6.53 -12.77
N GLU A 232 25.04 -6.10 -12.85
CA GLU A 232 26.14 -7.03 -13.13
C GLU A 232 26.06 -8.19 -12.14
N LEU A 233 26.01 -9.41 -12.68
CA LEU A 233 26.24 -10.62 -11.88
C LEU A 233 27.59 -10.45 -11.21
N PRO A 234 27.75 -10.65 -9.89
CA PRO A 234 29.08 -10.70 -9.30
C PRO A 234 29.88 -11.76 -10.06
N PRO A 235 31.16 -11.53 -10.31
CA PRO A 235 32.00 -12.48 -11.01
C PRO A 235 31.98 -13.82 -10.27
N VAL A 236 31.75 -14.89 -11.00
CA VAL A 236 31.77 -16.29 -10.56
C VAL A 236 33.14 -16.65 -9.98
#